data_2441cee8e55031480c40587cdae7e13c
#
_entry.id   2441cee8e55031480c40587cdae7e13c
#
_cell.length_a   1.000
_cell.length_b   1.000
_cell.length_c   1.000
_cell.angle_alpha   90.00
_cell.angle_beta   90.00
_cell.angle_gamma   90.00
#
_symmetry.space_group_name_H-M   'P 1'
#
loop_
_entity.id
_entity.type
_entity.pdbx_description
1 polymer ?
#
loop_
_entity_poly.entity_id
_entity_poly.type
_entity_poly.pdbx_seq_one_letter_code
_entity_poly.pdbx_strand_id
1 'polypeptide(L)'
;MPRIHVIGALVYDLVFNVPDWIEPNRAVHASRVTLSPGGKALNQAAAARLLGADVALIGCVGDDLFGAQMLHELRNIGVNIDHVIVHDSARTSLASIVVKDMVPGFIGAPDASRKIGQGDIDKALRNLQKDDLLLIDFEIPQELVHYALTLAKKAGATTLVNPAPFFTRDAFVFGYLHLVDVIIPNKFEAQLIAGDDSDDPDELASRLLNMGIMQVVMTLGEDGCVLYERERKLEQSAFAVAVVDTTGASDAFVGAYGLAMIKGWSGKRALKFATAAAGLACSKHGTMSSLPRLSDVKSLLRAGGK
;
A
#
# COMPACT_ATOMS: atom_id res chain seq x y z
N MET A 1 15.49 11.61 -13.01
CA MET A 1 15.63 10.51 -12.04
C MET A 1 14.37 9.67 -12.13
N PRO A 2 14.45 8.35 -11.94
CA PRO A 2 13.27 7.49 -11.95
C PRO A 2 12.25 7.96 -10.90
N ARG A 3 10.97 7.89 -11.25
CA ARG A 3 9.83 8.31 -10.44
C ARG A 3 8.97 7.10 -10.06
N ILE A 4 8.33 7.17 -8.90
CA ILE A 4 7.27 6.23 -8.52
C ILE A 4 5.93 6.89 -8.83
N HIS A 5 5.15 6.29 -9.72
CA HIS A 5 3.77 6.65 -9.98
C HIS A 5 2.88 5.73 -9.15
N VAL A 6 2.17 6.29 -8.19
CA VAL A 6 1.27 5.52 -7.30
C VAL A 6 -0.16 5.75 -7.73
N ILE A 7 -0.88 4.68 -8.02
CA ILE A 7 -2.31 4.74 -8.37
C ILE A 7 -3.11 3.95 -7.34
N GLY A 8 -4.16 4.57 -6.79
CA GLY A 8 -5.06 3.88 -5.87
C GLY A 8 -6.00 4.84 -5.15
N ALA A 9 -6.66 4.32 -4.11
CA ALA A 9 -7.62 5.10 -3.36
C ALA A 9 -6.96 6.01 -2.32
N LEU A 10 -7.56 7.18 -2.16
CA LEU A 10 -7.35 8.09 -1.07
C LEU A 10 -8.58 8.00 -0.16
N VAL A 11 -8.38 7.57 1.08
CA VAL A 11 -9.45 7.28 2.03
C VAL A 11 -9.18 8.04 3.32
N TYR A 12 -10.18 8.67 3.89
CA TYR A 12 -10.04 9.32 5.19
C TYR A 12 -10.52 8.38 6.30
N ASP A 13 -9.63 8.07 7.24
CA ASP A 13 -9.88 7.10 8.29
C ASP A 13 -10.54 7.76 9.52
N LEU A 14 -11.63 7.15 9.98
CA LEU A 14 -12.38 7.50 11.19
C LEU A 14 -12.25 6.32 12.16
N VAL A 15 -11.33 6.39 13.12
CA VAL A 15 -11.08 5.29 14.07
C VAL A 15 -11.79 5.54 15.37
N PHE A 16 -12.73 4.67 15.73
CA PHE A 16 -13.51 4.72 16.97
C PHE A 16 -13.08 3.59 17.91
N ASN A 17 -12.49 3.92 19.05
CA ASN A 17 -12.25 2.95 20.12
C ASN A 17 -13.50 2.85 20.99
N VAL A 18 -14.08 1.66 21.03
CA VAL A 18 -15.37 1.40 21.70
C VAL A 18 -15.24 0.33 22.80
N PRO A 19 -16.04 0.42 23.87
CA PRO A 19 -16.10 -0.63 24.88
C PRO A 19 -16.87 -1.87 24.43
N ASP A 20 -17.84 -1.71 23.52
CA ASP A 20 -18.70 -2.77 23.00
C ASP A 20 -18.90 -2.64 21.50
N TRP A 21 -19.16 -3.77 20.79
CA TRP A 21 -19.56 -3.75 19.40
C TRP A 21 -20.91 -3.06 19.21
N ILE A 22 -21.10 -2.47 18.02
CA ILE A 22 -22.36 -1.83 17.63
C ILE A 22 -23.43 -2.90 17.45
N GLU A 23 -24.54 -2.77 18.15
CA GLU A 23 -25.73 -3.63 18.03
C GLU A 23 -26.94 -2.82 17.55
N PRO A 24 -27.91 -3.44 16.89
CA PRO A 24 -29.14 -2.78 16.49
C PRO A 24 -29.86 -2.13 17.71
N ASN A 25 -30.33 -0.91 17.52
CA ASN A 25 -31.07 -0.12 18.53
C ASN A 25 -30.30 0.21 19.84
N ARG A 26 -28.98 0.03 19.84
CA ARG A 26 -28.14 0.35 21.01
C ARG A 26 -27.06 1.38 20.63
N ALA A 27 -27.02 2.49 21.36
CA ALA A 27 -25.97 3.48 21.23
C ALA A 27 -24.69 3.01 21.97
N VAL A 28 -23.53 3.13 21.31
CA VAL A 28 -22.24 2.90 21.92
C VAL A 28 -21.45 4.21 21.87
N HIS A 29 -20.87 4.60 23.01
CA HIS A 29 -20.04 5.79 23.11
C HIS A 29 -18.57 5.40 22.94
N ALA A 30 -17.90 5.97 21.94
CA ALA A 30 -16.48 5.77 21.76
C ALA A 30 -15.69 6.45 22.89
N SER A 31 -14.71 5.77 23.45
CA SER A 31 -13.76 6.31 24.42
C SER A 31 -12.72 7.23 23.78
N ARG A 32 -12.43 7.02 22.49
CA ARG A 32 -11.51 7.82 21.68
C ARG A 32 -11.93 7.80 20.22
N VAL A 33 -11.78 8.94 19.55
CA VAL A 33 -11.93 9.06 18.10
C VAL A 33 -10.65 9.63 17.52
N THR A 34 -10.14 9.02 16.45
CA THR A 34 -9.00 9.53 15.68
C THR A 34 -9.42 9.71 14.22
N LEU A 35 -9.06 10.83 13.67
CA LEU A 35 -9.34 11.24 12.30
C LEU A 35 -8.00 11.42 11.58
N SER A 36 -7.77 10.76 10.46
CA SER A 36 -6.51 10.86 9.74
C SER A 36 -6.64 10.56 8.25
N PRO A 37 -5.83 11.22 7.40
CA PRO A 37 -5.60 10.76 6.04
C PRO A 37 -5.12 9.30 6.04
N GLY A 38 -5.63 8.52 5.09
CA GLY A 38 -5.34 7.11 4.91
C GLY A 38 -5.61 6.68 3.47
N GLY A 39 -5.85 5.39 3.29
CA GLY A 39 -5.87 4.73 1.99
C GLY A 39 -4.47 4.25 1.60
N LYS A 40 -4.42 3.07 0.99
CA LYS A 40 -3.14 2.41 0.70
C LYS A 40 -2.25 3.23 -0.21
N ALA A 41 -2.79 3.72 -1.32
CA ALA A 41 -2.02 4.54 -2.26
C ALA A 41 -1.45 5.80 -1.61
N LEU A 42 -2.24 6.50 -0.79
CA LEU A 42 -1.77 7.67 -0.06
C LEU A 42 -0.61 7.33 0.87
N ASN A 43 -0.78 6.29 1.70
CA ASN A 43 0.23 5.88 2.68
C ASN A 43 1.52 5.40 1.98
N GLN A 44 1.41 4.62 0.92
CA GLN A 44 2.55 4.11 0.15
C GLN A 44 3.30 5.23 -0.57
N ALA A 45 2.57 6.19 -1.15
CA ALA A 45 3.15 7.40 -1.74
C ALA A 45 3.88 8.25 -0.70
N ALA A 46 3.25 8.47 0.46
CA ALA A 46 3.85 9.19 1.58
C ALA A 46 5.10 8.48 2.11
N ALA A 47 5.05 7.15 2.31
CA ALA A 47 6.19 6.36 2.75
C ALA A 47 7.37 6.48 1.78
N ALA A 48 7.16 6.25 0.49
CA ALA A 48 8.20 6.37 -0.53
C ALA A 48 8.80 7.80 -0.55
N ARG A 49 7.96 8.84 -0.44
CA ARG A 49 8.38 10.24 -0.46
C ARG A 49 9.21 10.61 0.76
N LEU A 50 8.78 10.21 1.97
CA LEU A 50 9.50 10.46 3.23
C LEU A 50 10.86 9.76 3.25
N LEU A 51 10.99 8.65 2.53
CA LEU A 51 12.24 7.92 2.33
C LEU A 51 13.11 8.49 1.20
N GLY A 52 12.62 9.51 0.47
CA GLY A 52 13.41 10.28 -0.50
C GLY A 52 13.19 9.91 -1.97
N ALA A 53 12.10 9.22 -2.31
CA ALA A 53 11.70 9.02 -3.70
C ALA A 53 11.11 10.30 -4.31
N ASP A 54 11.18 10.43 -5.63
CA ASP A 54 10.30 11.31 -6.40
C ASP A 54 8.99 10.55 -6.67
N VAL A 55 7.86 11.08 -6.19
CA VAL A 55 6.57 10.38 -6.18
C VAL A 55 5.50 11.25 -6.80
N ALA A 56 4.73 10.70 -7.74
CA ALA A 56 3.47 11.24 -8.23
C ALA A 56 2.32 10.34 -7.79
N LEU A 57 1.31 10.93 -7.16
CA LEU A 57 0.10 10.23 -6.72
C LEU A 57 -1.03 10.50 -7.70
N ILE A 58 -1.71 9.44 -8.11
CA ILE A 58 -2.87 9.44 -8.99
C ILE A 58 -4.04 8.86 -8.21
N GLY A 59 -5.10 9.64 -8.05
CA GLY A 59 -6.25 9.24 -7.25
C GLY A 59 -7.36 10.27 -7.35
N CYS A 60 -8.38 10.13 -6.51
CA CYS A 60 -9.51 11.06 -6.49
C CYS A 60 -9.96 11.33 -5.06
N VAL A 61 -10.27 12.58 -4.76
CA VAL A 61 -10.91 13.05 -3.54
C VAL A 61 -12.15 13.87 -3.87
N GLY A 62 -13.04 14.07 -2.92
CA GLY A 62 -14.16 14.98 -3.04
C GLY A 62 -13.73 16.45 -2.84
N ASP A 63 -14.54 17.38 -3.31
CA ASP A 63 -14.43 18.80 -2.96
C ASP A 63 -15.05 19.04 -1.57
N ASP A 64 -14.36 18.53 -0.54
CA ASP A 64 -14.78 18.59 0.86
C ASP A 64 -13.58 18.79 1.80
N LEU A 65 -13.89 18.95 3.11
CA LEU A 65 -12.85 19.20 4.12
C LEU A 65 -11.83 18.05 4.23
N PHE A 66 -12.25 16.80 4.04
CA PHE A 66 -11.38 15.65 4.13
C PHE A 66 -10.41 15.62 2.95
N GLY A 67 -10.93 15.82 1.73
CA GLY A 67 -10.10 15.94 0.52
C GLY A 67 -9.09 17.09 0.62
N ALA A 68 -9.54 18.26 1.04
CA ALA A 68 -8.67 19.42 1.23
C ALA A 68 -7.54 19.17 2.22
N GLN A 69 -7.83 18.52 3.36
CA GLN A 69 -6.83 18.16 4.36
C GLN A 69 -5.81 17.15 3.82
N MET A 70 -6.28 16.08 3.16
CA MET A 70 -5.40 15.07 2.56
C MET A 70 -4.43 15.70 1.55
N LEU A 71 -4.92 16.54 0.65
CA LEU A 71 -4.10 17.23 -0.33
C LEU A 71 -3.09 18.20 0.32
N HIS A 72 -3.49 18.87 1.40
CA HIS A 72 -2.60 19.75 2.16
C HIS A 72 -1.44 18.94 2.78
N GLU A 73 -1.72 17.83 3.43
CA GLU A 73 -0.70 17.00 4.08
C GLU A 73 0.27 16.37 3.07
N LEU A 74 -0.26 15.88 1.93
CA LEU A 74 0.56 15.34 0.85
C LEU A 74 1.52 16.40 0.24
N ARG A 75 1.02 17.62 0.03
CA ARG A 75 1.87 18.75 -0.45
C ARG A 75 2.98 19.06 0.55
N ASN A 76 2.66 19.08 1.85
CA ASN A 76 3.63 19.41 2.91
C ASN A 76 4.80 18.43 2.98
N ILE A 77 4.58 17.16 2.66
CA ILE A 77 5.66 16.16 2.56
C ILE A 77 6.29 16.10 1.17
N GLY A 78 5.76 16.85 0.20
CA GLY A 78 6.31 17.00 -1.14
C GLY A 78 5.96 15.87 -2.11
N VAL A 79 4.85 15.17 -1.92
CA VAL A 79 4.26 14.28 -2.95
C VAL A 79 3.70 15.14 -4.08
N ASN A 80 4.01 14.80 -5.33
CA ASN A 80 3.35 15.44 -6.46
C ASN A 80 1.92 14.93 -6.58
N ILE A 81 0.95 15.85 -6.50
CA ILE A 81 -0.49 15.57 -6.53
C ILE A 81 -1.20 16.20 -7.76
N ASP A 82 -0.45 16.57 -8.81
CA ASP A 82 -1.01 17.21 -10.00
C ASP A 82 -2.03 16.32 -10.74
N HIS A 83 -2.00 15.01 -10.45
CA HIS A 83 -2.91 14.01 -11.01
C HIS A 83 -3.90 13.47 -9.96
N VAL A 84 -4.04 14.12 -8.81
CA VAL A 84 -5.14 13.84 -7.88
C VAL A 84 -6.33 14.69 -8.28
N ILE A 85 -7.44 14.03 -8.63
CA ILE A 85 -8.68 14.67 -9.08
C ILE A 85 -9.44 15.15 -7.84
N VAL A 86 -9.90 16.40 -7.87
CA VAL A 86 -10.91 16.90 -6.92
C VAL A 86 -12.26 16.87 -7.64
N HIS A 87 -13.15 15.99 -7.19
CA HIS A 87 -14.43 15.73 -7.84
C HIS A 87 -15.57 16.50 -7.14
N ASP A 88 -16.26 17.37 -7.86
CA ASP A 88 -17.26 18.29 -7.36
C ASP A 88 -18.57 17.64 -6.89
N SER A 89 -18.89 16.45 -7.41
CA SER A 89 -20.13 15.72 -7.10
C SER A 89 -19.92 14.42 -6.35
N ALA A 90 -18.68 14.12 -5.95
CA ALA A 90 -18.36 12.97 -5.10
C ALA A 90 -17.85 13.43 -3.73
N ARG A 91 -18.03 12.59 -2.72
CA ARG A 91 -17.41 12.79 -1.41
C ARG A 91 -16.09 12.07 -1.33
N THR A 92 -15.15 12.60 -0.57
CA THR A 92 -13.92 11.87 -0.23
C THR A 92 -14.28 10.52 0.37
N SER A 93 -13.63 9.45 -0.11
CA SER A 93 -13.86 8.10 0.41
C SER A 93 -13.51 8.02 1.88
N LEU A 94 -14.33 7.31 2.66
CA LEU A 94 -14.18 7.19 4.11
C LEU A 94 -14.03 5.71 4.50
N ALA A 95 -13.23 5.46 5.53
CA ALA A 95 -13.23 4.20 6.25
C ALA A 95 -13.55 4.47 7.73
N SER A 96 -14.65 3.91 8.23
CA SER A 96 -14.95 3.89 9.66
C SER A 96 -14.41 2.60 10.25
N ILE A 97 -13.47 2.72 11.19
CA ILE A 97 -12.79 1.60 11.84
C ILE A 97 -13.24 1.57 13.29
N VAL A 98 -14.00 0.55 13.66
CA VAL A 98 -14.46 0.34 15.03
C VAL A 98 -13.51 -0.64 15.69
N VAL A 99 -12.83 -0.22 16.76
CA VAL A 99 -11.84 -1.03 17.48
C VAL A 99 -12.35 -1.36 18.86
N LYS A 100 -12.52 -2.67 19.15
CA LYS A 100 -12.82 -3.20 20.48
C LYS A 100 -11.75 -4.22 20.87
N ASP A 101 -11.17 -4.10 22.06
CA ASP A 101 -10.15 -5.04 22.58
C ASP A 101 -9.04 -5.34 21.56
N MET A 102 -8.54 -4.30 20.87
CA MET A 102 -7.54 -4.37 19.79
C MET A 102 -7.99 -5.11 18.52
N VAL A 103 -9.26 -5.48 18.40
CA VAL A 103 -9.82 -6.12 17.20
C VAL A 103 -10.55 -5.07 16.37
N PRO A 104 -10.15 -4.83 15.10
CA PRO A 104 -10.81 -3.84 14.24
C PRO A 104 -11.98 -4.45 13.46
N GLY A 105 -13.05 -3.68 13.32
CA GLY A 105 -14.12 -3.89 12.34
C GLY A 105 -14.15 -2.71 11.36
N PHE A 106 -14.42 -2.95 10.08
CA PHE A 106 -14.30 -1.95 9.03
C PHE A 106 -15.64 -1.67 8.34
N ILE A 107 -15.93 -0.41 8.09
CA ILE A 107 -17.02 0.05 7.22
C ILE A 107 -16.39 0.97 6.17
N GLY A 108 -16.36 0.52 4.91
CA GLY A 108 -15.87 1.33 3.80
C GLY A 108 -17.00 2.09 3.10
N ALA A 109 -16.74 3.34 2.78
CA ALA A 109 -17.60 4.19 1.93
C ALA A 109 -16.78 4.73 0.73
N PRO A 110 -16.51 3.90 -0.28
CA PRO A 110 -15.71 4.28 -1.43
C PRO A 110 -16.58 5.07 -2.43
N ASP A 111 -16.46 6.40 -2.44
CA ASP A 111 -17.16 7.26 -3.39
C ASP A 111 -16.17 7.89 -4.39
N ALA A 112 -15.39 8.89 -4.01
CA ALA A 112 -14.45 9.55 -4.90
C ALA A 112 -13.43 8.58 -5.53
N SER A 113 -12.95 7.57 -4.79
CA SER A 113 -12.02 6.57 -5.32
C SER A 113 -12.55 5.77 -6.51
N ARG A 114 -13.88 5.69 -6.67
CA ARG A 114 -14.54 5.07 -7.81
C ARG A 114 -14.78 6.00 -9.00
N LYS A 115 -14.39 7.27 -8.89
CA LYS A 115 -14.56 8.27 -9.94
C LYS A 115 -13.35 8.44 -10.85
N ILE A 116 -12.25 7.77 -10.55
CA ILE A 116 -11.10 7.70 -11.45
C ILE A 116 -11.52 6.98 -12.73
N GLY A 117 -11.16 7.53 -13.88
CA GLY A 117 -11.41 6.92 -15.19
C GLY A 117 -10.12 6.67 -15.98
N GLN A 118 -10.24 5.92 -17.08
CA GLN A 118 -9.10 5.64 -17.99
C GLN A 118 -8.44 6.92 -18.50
N GLY A 119 -9.24 7.96 -18.83
CA GLY A 119 -8.71 9.24 -19.29
C GLY A 119 -7.85 9.98 -18.27
N ASP A 120 -8.05 9.75 -16.98
CA ASP A 120 -7.22 10.32 -15.91
C ASP A 120 -5.90 9.56 -15.81
N ILE A 121 -5.93 8.23 -15.93
CA ILE A 121 -4.75 7.38 -16.00
C ILE A 121 -3.92 7.73 -17.25
N ASP A 122 -4.53 7.92 -18.41
CA ASP A 122 -3.85 8.34 -19.64
C ASP A 122 -3.11 9.67 -19.46
N LYS A 123 -3.74 10.66 -18.83
CA LYS A 123 -3.12 11.95 -18.55
C LYS A 123 -1.94 11.80 -17.60
N ALA A 124 -2.11 11.01 -16.52
CA ALA A 124 -1.12 10.83 -15.48
C ALA A 124 0.11 10.05 -15.97
N LEU A 125 -0.10 9.02 -16.76
CA LEU A 125 0.95 8.12 -17.26
C LEU A 125 1.49 8.49 -18.65
N ARG A 126 1.03 9.62 -19.24
CA ARG A 126 1.46 10.07 -20.59
C ARG A 126 2.98 10.13 -20.77
N ASN A 127 3.69 10.51 -19.72
CA ASN A 127 5.14 10.70 -19.71
C ASN A 127 5.87 9.61 -18.91
N LEU A 128 5.23 8.46 -18.69
CA LEU A 128 5.84 7.34 -17.98
C LEU A 128 7.08 6.85 -18.74
N GLN A 129 8.21 6.72 -18.04
CA GLN A 129 9.49 6.33 -18.61
C GLN A 129 9.84 4.89 -18.27
N LYS A 130 10.74 4.30 -19.06
CA LYS A 130 11.23 2.93 -18.88
C LYS A 130 11.79 2.65 -17.47
N ASP A 131 12.45 3.62 -16.86
CA ASP A 131 13.08 3.45 -15.55
C ASP A 131 12.14 3.79 -14.38
N ASP A 132 10.91 4.25 -14.68
CA ASP A 132 9.91 4.55 -13.68
C ASP A 132 9.28 3.28 -13.10
N LEU A 133 8.65 3.43 -11.94
CA LEU A 133 7.88 2.39 -11.27
C LEU A 133 6.41 2.79 -11.22
N LEU A 134 5.54 1.91 -11.70
CA LEU A 134 4.11 1.96 -11.40
C LEU A 134 3.84 1.13 -10.15
N LEU A 135 3.39 1.77 -9.07
CA LEU A 135 2.89 1.13 -7.86
C LEU A 135 1.37 1.25 -7.82
N ILE A 136 0.67 0.14 -7.67
CA ILE A 136 -0.79 0.12 -7.69
C ILE A 136 -1.34 -0.83 -6.63
N ASP A 137 -2.45 -0.43 -5.98
CA ASP A 137 -3.22 -1.25 -5.05
C ASP A 137 -4.54 -1.74 -5.66
N PHE A 138 -5.33 -2.49 -4.89
CA PHE A 138 -6.62 -3.00 -5.30
C PHE A 138 -7.82 -2.22 -4.72
N GLU A 139 -7.61 -1.01 -4.25
CA GLU A 139 -8.69 -0.14 -3.77
C GLU A 139 -9.44 0.59 -4.91
N ILE A 140 -9.03 0.40 -6.17
CA ILE A 140 -9.70 0.95 -7.35
C ILE A 140 -10.29 -0.18 -8.22
N PRO A 141 -11.20 0.14 -9.17
CA PRO A 141 -11.77 -0.86 -10.06
C PRO A 141 -10.72 -1.69 -10.80
N GLN A 142 -10.93 -3.02 -10.85
CA GLN A 142 -9.96 -3.97 -11.42
C GLN A 142 -9.65 -3.74 -12.91
N GLU A 143 -10.63 -3.26 -13.66
CA GLU A 143 -10.43 -2.86 -15.06
C GLU A 143 -9.42 -1.70 -15.21
N LEU A 144 -9.36 -0.80 -14.22
CA LEU A 144 -8.37 0.29 -14.20
C LEU A 144 -7.00 -0.19 -13.76
N VAL A 145 -6.93 -1.18 -12.86
CA VAL A 145 -5.67 -1.85 -12.50
C VAL A 145 -5.07 -2.50 -13.75
N HIS A 146 -5.86 -3.32 -14.46
CA HIS A 146 -5.41 -3.96 -15.70
C HIS A 146 -4.97 -2.93 -16.75
N TYR A 147 -5.76 -1.85 -16.93
CA TYR A 147 -5.46 -0.79 -17.88
C TYR A 147 -4.13 -0.10 -17.56
N ALA A 148 -3.90 0.31 -16.31
CA ALA A 148 -2.68 0.98 -15.87
C ALA A 148 -1.44 0.07 -16.03
N LEU A 149 -1.54 -1.21 -15.64
CA LEU A 149 -0.48 -2.19 -15.83
C LEU A 149 -0.14 -2.37 -17.32
N THR A 150 -1.15 -2.40 -18.18
CA THR A 150 -0.94 -2.49 -19.65
C THR A 150 -0.18 -1.28 -20.18
N LEU A 151 -0.53 -0.07 -19.74
CA LEU A 151 0.20 1.15 -20.13
C LEU A 151 1.65 1.12 -19.61
N ALA A 152 1.86 0.70 -18.37
CA ALA A 152 3.20 0.60 -17.78
C ALA A 152 4.10 -0.38 -18.57
N LYS A 153 3.57 -1.53 -18.92
CA LYS A 153 4.33 -2.52 -19.74
C LYS A 153 4.63 -2.00 -21.14
N LYS A 154 3.71 -1.28 -21.78
CA LYS A 154 3.96 -0.62 -23.08
C LYS A 154 5.06 0.44 -22.99
N ALA A 155 5.15 1.17 -21.88
CA ALA A 155 6.22 2.15 -21.64
C ALA A 155 7.56 1.50 -21.24
N GLY A 156 7.56 0.20 -20.92
CA GLY A 156 8.71 -0.53 -20.38
C GLY A 156 9.00 -0.23 -18.92
N ALA A 157 8.08 0.42 -18.22
CA ALA A 157 8.19 0.69 -16.79
C ALA A 157 7.99 -0.57 -15.96
N THR A 158 8.59 -0.57 -14.77
CA THR A 158 8.44 -1.68 -13.81
C THR A 158 7.09 -1.57 -13.09
N THR A 159 6.44 -2.71 -12.84
CA THR A 159 5.16 -2.76 -12.15
C THR A 159 5.28 -3.42 -10.79
N LEU A 160 4.76 -2.77 -9.75
CA LEU A 160 4.67 -3.27 -8.39
C LEU A 160 3.21 -3.22 -7.94
N VAL A 161 2.68 -4.35 -7.50
CA VAL A 161 1.31 -4.47 -7.03
C VAL A 161 1.30 -4.80 -5.54
N ASN A 162 0.55 -4.03 -4.75
CA ASN A 162 0.12 -4.44 -3.42
C ASN A 162 -1.35 -4.88 -3.52
N PRO A 163 -1.65 -6.19 -3.42
CA PRO A 163 -2.98 -6.72 -3.71
C PRO A 163 -3.94 -6.54 -2.53
N ALA A 164 -3.97 -5.38 -1.95
CA ALA A 164 -4.78 -5.05 -0.77
C ALA A 164 -5.67 -3.82 -1.05
N PRO A 165 -6.81 -3.68 -0.38
CA PRO A 165 -7.47 -4.69 0.45
C PRO A 165 -8.10 -5.81 -0.40
N PHE A 166 -8.08 -7.03 0.12
CA PHE A 166 -8.69 -8.16 -0.54
C PHE A 166 -9.89 -8.62 0.28
N PHE A 167 -11.10 -8.48 -0.24
CA PHE A 167 -12.32 -8.81 0.51
C PHE A 167 -12.90 -10.18 0.12
N THR A 168 -12.93 -10.49 -1.17
CA THR A 168 -13.42 -11.78 -1.68
C THR A 168 -12.73 -12.12 -2.98
N ARG A 169 -12.51 -13.42 -3.23
CA ARG A 169 -11.87 -13.90 -4.45
C ARG A 169 -12.68 -13.62 -5.72
N ASP A 170 -14.00 -13.71 -5.63
CA ASP A 170 -14.90 -13.57 -6.77
C ASP A 170 -14.91 -12.15 -7.37
N ALA A 171 -14.38 -11.17 -6.63
CA ALA A 171 -14.26 -9.78 -7.11
C ALA A 171 -13.09 -9.55 -8.08
N PHE A 172 -12.21 -10.54 -8.31
CA PHE A 172 -10.97 -10.35 -9.03
C PHE A 172 -10.85 -11.19 -10.29
N VAL A 173 -10.42 -10.53 -11.38
CA VAL A 173 -10.07 -11.18 -12.64
C VAL A 173 -8.54 -11.24 -12.72
N PHE A 174 -7.97 -12.40 -12.43
CA PHE A 174 -6.51 -12.58 -12.36
C PHE A 174 -5.79 -12.70 -13.71
N GLY A 175 -6.50 -12.58 -14.84
CA GLY A 175 -5.93 -12.75 -16.18
C GLY A 175 -4.81 -11.78 -16.55
N TYR A 176 -4.58 -10.70 -15.77
CA TYR A 176 -3.55 -9.70 -16.02
C TYR A 176 -2.30 -9.84 -15.12
N LEU A 177 -2.22 -10.85 -14.26
CA LEU A 177 -1.07 -11.01 -13.33
C LEU A 177 0.27 -11.19 -14.04
N HIS A 178 0.28 -11.68 -15.27
CA HIS A 178 1.47 -11.74 -16.12
C HIS A 178 2.05 -10.36 -16.48
N LEU A 179 1.32 -9.25 -16.21
CA LEU A 179 1.81 -7.88 -16.36
C LEU A 179 2.50 -7.37 -15.09
N VAL A 180 2.54 -8.16 -14.02
CA VAL A 180 3.09 -7.76 -12.72
C VAL A 180 4.53 -8.24 -12.59
N ASP A 181 5.47 -7.30 -12.43
CA ASP A 181 6.86 -7.65 -12.16
C ASP A 181 7.06 -8.05 -10.70
N VAL A 182 6.50 -7.29 -9.77
CA VAL A 182 6.57 -7.58 -8.33
C VAL A 182 5.19 -7.50 -7.70
N ILE A 183 4.84 -8.50 -6.92
CA ILE A 183 3.66 -8.47 -6.04
C ILE A 183 4.10 -8.54 -4.59
N ILE A 184 3.48 -7.72 -3.72
CA ILE A 184 3.76 -7.72 -2.27
C ILE A 184 2.48 -8.07 -1.50
N PRO A 185 2.13 -9.35 -1.36
CA PRO A 185 1.02 -9.81 -0.54
C PRO A 185 1.46 -10.12 0.90
N ASN A 186 0.50 -10.11 1.82
CA ASN A 186 0.61 -10.92 3.04
C ASN A 186 0.16 -12.37 2.76
N LYS A 187 0.29 -13.27 3.75
CA LYS A 187 -0.09 -14.68 3.59
C LYS A 187 -1.56 -14.84 3.19
N PHE A 188 -2.48 -14.12 3.83
CA PHE A 188 -3.91 -14.19 3.55
C PHE A 188 -4.24 -13.70 2.13
N GLU A 189 -3.65 -12.61 1.69
CA GLU A 189 -3.79 -12.09 0.32
C GLU A 189 -3.24 -13.10 -0.70
N ALA A 190 -2.10 -13.72 -0.41
CA ALA A 190 -1.52 -14.76 -1.24
C ALA A 190 -2.43 -15.99 -1.37
N GLN A 191 -3.04 -16.47 -0.28
CA GLN A 191 -4.03 -17.55 -0.26
C GLN A 191 -5.21 -17.21 -1.18
N LEU A 192 -5.78 -16.03 -1.04
CA LEU A 192 -6.92 -15.60 -1.86
C LEU A 192 -6.58 -15.55 -3.36
N ILE A 193 -5.40 -15.01 -3.74
CA ILE A 193 -4.97 -14.95 -5.14
C ILE A 193 -4.67 -16.36 -5.68
N ALA A 194 -3.93 -17.16 -4.93
CA ALA A 194 -3.60 -18.54 -5.30
C ALA A 194 -4.84 -19.44 -5.39
N GLY A 195 -5.91 -19.09 -4.67
CA GLY A 195 -7.07 -19.92 -4.52
C GLY A 195 -6.79 -21.20 -3.75
N ASP A 196 -5.96 -21.08 -2.74
CA ASP A 196 -5.48 -22.18 -1.94
C ASP A 196 -5.33 -21.72 -0.49
N ASP A 197 -5.87 -22.51 0.43
CA ASP A 197 -5.81 -22.25 1.86
C ASP A 197 -4.54 -22.82 2.51
N SER A 198 -3.49 -23.14 1.70
CA SER A 198 -2.20 -23.59 2.21
C SER A 198 -1.61 -22.57 3.18
N ASP A 199 -1.08 -23.06 4.28
CA ASP A 199 -0.33 -22.27 5.26
C ASP A 199 1.16 -22.14 4.92
N ASP A 200 1.63 -22.86 3.89
CA ASP A 200 3.02 -22.83 3.44
C ASP A 200 3.28 -21.64 2.49
N PRO A 201 4.07 -20.64 2.89
CA PRO A 201 4.43 -19.51 2.03
C PRO A 201 5.14 -19.93 0.74
N ASP A 202 5.91 -21.02 0.74
CA ASP A 202 6.66 -21.50 -0.43
C ASP A 202 5.69 -22.04 -1.50
N GLU A 203 4.66 -22.79 -1.09
CA GLU A 203 3.62 -23.27 -2.00
C GLU A 203 2.81 -22.11 -2.60
N LEU A 204 2.37 -21.17 -1.76
CA LEU A 204 1.63 -20.00 -2.21
C LEU A 204 2.44 -19.17 -3.20
N ALA A 205 3.71 -18.88 -2.89
CA ALA A 205 4.59 -18.11 -3.77
C ALA A 205 4.81 -18.84 -5.11
N SER A 206 5.00 -20.17 -5.09
CA SER A 206 5.13 -20.98 -6.31
C SER A 206 3.91 -20.85 -7.22
N ARG A 207 2.70 -20.85 -6.66
CA ARG A 207 1.46 -20.67 -7.44
C ARG A 207 1.38 -19.28 -8.05
N LEU A 208 1.71 -18.21 -7.30
CA LEU A 208 1.72 -16.85 -7.81
C LEU A 208 2.75 -16.67 -8.95
N LEU A 209 3.95 -17.24 -8.81
CA LEU A 209 4.97 -17.23 -9.88
C LEU A 209 4.48 -17.97 -11.13
N ASN A 210 3.73 -19.08 -10.98
CA ASN A 210 3.14 -19.82 -12.08
C ASN A 210 2.01 -19.07 -12.79
N MET A 211 1.39 -18.06 -12.15
CA MET A 211 0.44 -17.14 -12.79
C MET A 211 1.13 -16.07 -13.65
N GLY A 212 2.46 -16.10 -13.77
CA GLY A 212 3.25 -15.21 -14.62
C GLY A 212 3.87 -14.01 -13.91
N ILE A 213 3.69 -13.88 -12.60
CA ILE A 213 4.37 -12.85 -11.77
C ILE A 213 5.87 -13.17 -11.74
N MET A 214 6.72 -12.14 -11.83
CA MET A 214 8.17 -12.36 -11.86
C MET A 214 8.80 -12.52 -10.47
N GLN A 215 8.30 -11.76 -9.49
CA GLN A 215 8.78 -11.77 -8.11
C GLN A 215 7.61 -11.67 -7.14
N VAL A 216 7.62 -12.49 -6.09
CA VAL A 216 6.68 -12.42 -4.96
C VAL A 216 7.46 -12.03 -3.71
N VAL A 217 7.07 -10.93 -3.07
CA VAL A 217 7.62 -10.50 -1.77
C VAL A 217 6.54 -10.69 -0.71
N MET A 218 6.53 -11.83 -0.07
CA MET A 218 5.51 -12.16 0.94
C MET A 218 5.88 -11.57 2.29
N THR A 219 4.98 -10.77 2.88
CA THR A 219 5.13 -10.25 4.23
C THR A 219 4.51 -11.21 5.24
N LEU A 220 5.24 -11.51 6.32
CA LEU A 220 4.91 -12.54 7.32
C LEU A 220 4.77 -11.94 8.73
N GLY A 221 4.45 -10.65 8.85
CA GLY A 221 4.28 -9.98 10.14
C GLY A 221 5.56 -10.00 11.00
N GLU A 222 5.50 -10.60 12.17
CA GLU A 222 6.62 -10.67 13.11
C GLU A 222 7.77 -11.58 12.64
N ASP A 223 7.51 -12.48 11.69
CA ASP A 223 8.54 -13.32 11.08
C ASP A 223 9.32 -12.57 9.99
N GLY A 224 8.85 -11.40 9.57
CA GLY A 224 9.52 -10.56 8.57
C GLY A 224 8.98 -10.74 7.16
N CYS A 225 9.82 -11.10 6.18
CA CYS A 225 9.39 -11.26 4.79
C CYS A 225 10.30 -12.20 4.00
N VAL A 226 9.77 -12.70 2.89
CA VAL A 226 10.49 -13.58 1.96
C VAL A 226 10.28 -13.09 0.53
N LEU A 227 11.38 -12.94 -0.22
CA LEU A 227 11.36 -12.72 -1.67
C LEU A 227 11.53 -14.06 -2.38
N TYR A 228 10.62 -14.35 -3.28
CA TYR A 228 10.63 -15.50 -4.15
C TYR A 228 10.79 -15.07 -5.62
N GLU A 229 11.75 -15.67 -6.27
CA GLU A 229 11.98 -15.68 -7.71
C GLU A 229 12.02 -17.14 -8.18
N ARG A 230 11.98 -17.43 -9.47
CA ARG A 230 11.93 -18.82 -9.98
C ARG A 230 13.06 -19.72 -9.43
N GLU A 231 14.26 -19.18 -9.29
CA GLU A 231 15.46 -19.94 -8.90
C GLU A 231 16.10 -19.42 -7.63
N ARG A 232 15.43 -18.47 -6.92
CA ARG A 232 16.01 -17.79 -5.77
C ARG A 232 14.98 -17.47 -4.71
N LYS A 233 15.37 -17.76 -3.46
CA LYS A 233 14.63 -17.37 -2.27
C LYS A 233 15.55 -16.55 -1.35
N LEU A 234 15.04 -15.42 -0.84
CA LEU A 234 15.73 -14.59 0.14
C LEU A 234 14.81 -14.29 1.29
N GLU A 235 15.29 -14.51 2.50
CA GLU A 235 14.56 -14.26 3.73
C GLU A 235 15.14 -13.05 4.47
N GLN A 236 14.27 -12.28 5.12
CA GLN A 236 14.64 -11.20 6.00
C GLN A 236 13.75 -11.21 7.24
N SER A 237 14.33 -11.49 8.39
CA SER A 237 13.61 -11.43 9.68
C SER A 237 13.19 -10.01 10.03
N ALA A 238 12.11 -9.87 10.79
CA ALA A 238 11.67 -8.59 11.32
C ALA A 238 12.73 -7.96 12.24
N PHE A 239 12.73 -6.62 12.29
CA PHE A 239 13.53 -5.90 13.28
C PHE A 239 12.82 -5.90 14.63
N ALA A 240 13.55 -6.16 15.71
CA ALA A 240 13.03 -6.04 17.07
C ALA A 240 12.74 -4.57 17.37
N VAL A 241 11.46 -4.23 17.53
CA VAL A 241 10.95 -2.91 17.86
C VAL A 241 9.88 -3.02 18.96
N ALA A 242 9.67 -1.94 19.72
CA ALA A 242 8.52 -1.86 20.60
C ALA A 242 7.26 -1.62 19.75
N VAL A 243 6.42 -2.65 19.59
CA VAL A 243 5.19 -2.55 18.80
C VAL A 243 4.13 -1.77 19.57
N VAL A 244 3.63 -0.69 18.94
CA VAL A 244 2.58 0.20 19.46
C VAL A 244 1.31 0.05 18.62
N ASP A 245 1.46 0.03 17.29
CA ASP A 245 0.36 -0.05 16.33
C ASP A 245 0.90 -0.62 15.01
N THR A 246 0.28 -1.66 14.48
CA THR A 246 0.71 -2.28 13.21
C THR A 246 0.10 -1.64 11.98
N THR A 247 -0.79 -0.67 12.16
CA THR A 247 -1.45 0.06 11.06
C THR A 247 -0.41 0.84 10.26
N GLY A 248 -0.45 0.71 8.92
CA GLY A 248 0.52 1.37 8.03
C GLY A 248 1.87 0.67 7.86
N ALA A 249 2.15 -0.43 8.60
CA ALA A 249 3.40 -1.17 8.46
C ALA A 249 3.61 -1.73 7.04
N SER A 250 2.55 -2.31 6.46
CA SER A 250 2.58 -2.82 5.08
C SER A 250 2.82 -1.71 4.06
N ASP A 251 2.20 -0.53 4.27
CA ASP A 251 2.36 0.61 3.38
C ASP A 251 3.78 1.20 3.46
N ALA A 252 4.35 1.27 4.66
CA ALA A 252 5.75 1.63 4.87
C ALA A 252 6.70 0.65 4.17
N PHE A 253 6.41 -0.67 4.26
CA PHE A 253 7.17 -1.70 3.57
C PHE A 253 7.13 -1.52 2.05
N VAL A 254 5.92 -1.41 1.48
CA VAL A 254 5.70 -1.28 0.04
C VAL A 254 6.35 -0.02 -0.52
N GLY A 255 6.16 1.14 0.13
CA GLY A 255 6.80 2.39 -0.28
C GLY A 255 8.32 2.34 -0.22
N ALA A 256 8.89 1.71 0.82
CA ALA A 256 10.33 1.51 0.97
C ALA A 256 10.89 0.53 -0.07
N TYR A 257 10.17 -0.56 -0.36
CA TYR A 257 10.57 -1.52 -1.39
C TYR A 257 10.54 -0.89 -2.79
N GLY A 258 9.51 -0.10 -3.11
CA GLY A 258 9.42 0.67 -4.34
C GLY A 258 10.61 1.62 -4.52
N LEU A 259 11.01 2.35 -3.46
CA LEU A 259 12.23 3.17 -3.50
C LEU A 259 13.47 2.33 -3.78
N ALA A 260 13.61 1.16 -3.14
CA ALA A 260 14.76 0.28 -3.35
C ALA A 260 14.84 -0.20 -4.80
N MET A 261 13.70 -0.51 -5.43
CA MET A 261 13.62 -0.92 -6.83
C MET A 261 14.12 0.18 -7.77
N ILE A 262 13.61 1.42 -7.68
CA ILE A 262 14.06 2.52 -8.56
C ILE A 262 15.52 2.93 -8.31
N LYS A 263 16.09 2.55 -7.16
CA LYS A 263 17.52 2.71 -6.85
C LYS A 263 18.38 1.56 -7.36
N GLY A 264 17.81 0.51 -7.94
CA GLY A 264 18.51 -0.67 -8.42
C GLY A 264 19.22 -1.44 -7.30
N TRP A 265 18.68 -1.46 -6.09
CA TRP A 265 19.30 -2.19 -4.99
C TRP A 265 19.07 -3.70 -5.14
N SER A 266 20.02 -4.49 -4.62
CA SER A 266 19.87 -5.94 -4.58
C SER A 266 18.68 -6.34 -3.71
N GLY A 267 18.02 -7.48 -4.02
CA GLY A 267 16.87 -7.98 -3.26
C GLY A 267 17.14 -8.06 -1.75
N LYS A 268 18.31 -8.54 -1.33
CA LYS A 268 18.69 -8.58 0.10
C LYS A 268 18.69 -7.20 0.75
N ARG A 269 19.23 -6.19 0.05
CA ARG A 269 19.25 -4.81 0.56
C ARG A 269 17.86 -4.19 0.56
N ALA A 270 17.06 -4.47 -0.46
CA ALA A 270 15.69 -3.99 -0.57
C ALA A 270 14.82 -4.55 0.58
N LEU A 271 14.84 -5.86 0.80
CA LEU A 271 14.13 -6.50 1.91
C LEU A 271 14.53 -5.91 3.26
N LYS A 272 15.84 -5.83 3.54
CA LYS A 272 16.35 -5.28 4.82
C LYS A 272 15.86 -3.85 5.05
N PHE A 273 15.88 -3.01 4.03
CA PHE A 273 15.44 -1.62 4.10
C PHE A 273 13.93 -1.50 4.31
N ALA A 274 13.15 -2.27 3.55
CA ALA A 274 11.69 -2.26 3.64
C ALA A 274 11.20 -2.80 5.00
N THR A 275 11.81 -3.90 5.51
CA THR A 275 11.50 -4.45 6.82
C THR A 275 11.83 -3.48 7.95
N ALA A 276 12.95 -2.74 7.84
CA ALA A 276 13.30 -1.70 8.82
C ALA A 276 12.28 -0.54 8.80
N ALA A 277 11.81 -0.12 7.64
CA ALA A 277 10.79 0.91 7.52
C ALA A 277 9.45 0.45 8.14
N ALA A 278 9.02 -0.78 7.85
CA ALA A 278 7.81 -1.37 8.43
C ALA A 278 7.91 -1.48 9.97
N GLY A 279 9.03 -1.95 10.51
CA GLY A 279 9.25 -2.04 11.95
C GLY A 279 9.17 -0.67 12.64
N LEU A 280 9.76 0.38 12.04
CA LEU A 280 9.66 1.74 12.58
C LEU A 280 8.23 2.29 12.54
N ALA A 281 7.46 1.98 11.50
CA ALA A 281 6.04 2.34 11.45
C ALA A 281 5.26 1.68 12.59
N CYS A 282 5.53 0.40 12.91
CA CYS A 282 4.91 -0.29 14.04
C CYS A 282 5.20 0.35 15.41
N SER A 283 6.24 1.17 15.55
CA SER A 283 6.63 1.79 16.83
C SER A 283 5.85 3.07 17.18
N LYS A 284 4.89 3.48 16.36
CA LYS A 284 4.09 4.70 16.52
C LYS A 284 2.61 4.44 16.20
N HIS A 285 1.73 5.26 16.74
CA HIS A 285 0.31 5.21 16.41
C HIS A 285 -0.01 5.86 15.06
N GLY A 286 -0.98 5.29 14.35
CA GLY A 286 -1.60 5.81 13.14
C GLY A 286 -0.98 5.29 11.84
N THR A 287 -1.50 5.76 10.72
CA THR A 287 -1.10 5.40 9.37
C THR A 287 0.01 6.32 8.87
N MET A 288 -0.35 7.40 8.19
CA MET A 288 0.61 8.36 7.64
C MET A 288 1.53 8.99 8.72
N SER A 289 1.02 9.23 9.94
CA SER A 289 1.79 9.80 11.06
C SER A 289 2.88 8.88 11.61
N SER A 290 2.76 7.57 11.43
CA SER A 290 3.73 6.57 11.88
C SER A 290 4.90 6.39 10.91
N LEU A 291 4.75 6.81 9.66
CA LEU A 291 5.72 6.54 8.59
C LEU A 291 7.10 7.14 8.89
N PRO A 292 8.17 6.35 8.76
CA PRO A 292 9.51 6.78 9.11
C PRO A 292 10.12 7.69 8.02
N ARG A 293 11.04 8.54 8.44
CA ARG A 293 11.93 9.27 7.53
C ARG A 293 13.17 8.44 7.20
N LEU A 294 13.85 8.79 6.11
CA LEU A 294 15.08 8.11 5.68
C LEU A 294 16.17 8.10 6.77
N SER A 295 16.27 9.17 7.58
CA SER A 295 17.19 9.26 8.72
C SER A 295 16.95 8.15 9.74
N ASP A 296 15.68 7.89 10.06
CA ASP A 296 15.26 6.93 11.08
C ASP A 296 15.61 5.50 10.65
N VAL A 297 15.27 5.17 9.39
CA VAL A 297 15.61 3.86 8.81
C VAL A 297 17.12 3.64 8.77
N LYS A 298 17.90 4.67 8.36
CA LYS A 298 19.37 4.58 8.37
C LYS A 298 19.93 4.37 9.79
N SER A 299 19.32 4.99 10.79
CA SER A 299 19.74 4.84 12.19
C SER A 299 19.48 3.42 12.70
N LEU A 300 18.29 2.87 12.45
CA LEU A 300 17.95 1.49 12.82
C LEU A 300 18.88 0.48 12.14
N LEU A 301 19.14 0.65 10.83
CA LEU A 301 20.02 -0.24 10.07
C LEU A 301 21.48 -0.24 10.57
N ARG A 302 21.97 0.90 11.10
CA ARG A 302 23.30 1.00 11.72
C ARG A 302 23.34 0.34 13.09
N ALA A 303 22.30 0.49 13.89
CA ALA A 303 22.20 -0.12 15.22
C ALA A 303 22.07 -1.64 15.18
N GLY A 304 21.30 -2.17 14.22
CA GLY A 304 21.11 -3.63 14.03
C GLY A 304 22.22 -4.33 13.25
N GLY A 305 23.29 -3.66 12.91
CA GLY A 305 24.47 -4.21 12.22
C GLY A 305 25.64 -4.54 13.15
N LYS A 306 25.36 -4.63 14.49
CA LYS A 306 26.33 -5.07 15.48
C LYS A 306 26.02 -6.46 15.95
#